data_3d4e3f50d06f10ecc1d1fa4e5d538e30
#
_entry.id   3d4e3f50d06f10ecc1d1fa4e5d538e30
#
_cell.length_a   1.000
_cell.length_b   1.000
_cell.length_c   1.000
_cell.angle_alpha   90.00
_cell.angle_beta   90.00
_cell.angle_gamma   90.00
#
_symmetry.space_group_name_H-M   'P 1'
#
loop_
_entity.id
_entity.type
_entity.pdbx_description
1 polymer ?
#
loop_
_entity_poly.entity_id
_entity_poly.type
_entity_poly.pdbx_seq_one_letter_code
_entity_poly.pdbx_strand_id
1 'polypeptide(L)'
;MPARKLLSGFLTAVLFTALPAAAKDIVWKQQTITITKNPSRIAVYDPAALDILESLGVQTAAYNDGGQLDPAKLAAEPPELIILGGATAGRLKDTAAIAPTLDLTPDTDSYLTDLAARTMLLADIFGKNKAAEQKLKAVSNKRAILKQRTEGKTAVFLLMENGGFIPQSEDDRFGFFYTLSGLYTPDNADLTHHSEDPPPAPLPEKASSRQKKAAREAEEKRLAEQNARLEKLLAARPDYIAVLNPHADASATRAELQKHPVLGRYSAQTILLDTGSWYRIGAGLDNTARMLDELIRATD
;
A
#
# COMPACT_ATOMS: atom_id res chain seq x y z
N MET A 1 44.30 60.57 42.62
CA MET A 1 43.28 60.44 41.58
C MET A 1 43.73 59.29 40.67
N PRO A 2 43.09 58.08 40.67
CA PRO A 2 43.49 57.03 39.78
C PRO A 2 42.60 57.01 38.51
N ALA A 3 43.27 56.88 37.39
CA ALA A 3 42.65 56.80 36.05
C ALA A 3 41.91 55.47 35.84
N ARG A 4 40.64 55.55 35.44
CA ARG A 4 39.83 54.42 34.99
C ARG A 4 40.21 54.00 33.55
N LYS A 5 40.71 52.78 33.38
CA LYS A 5 40.89 52.11 32.06
C LYS A 5 39.57 51.58 31.65
N LEU A 6 39.02 52.05 30.51
CA LEU A 6 37.90 51.50 29.78
C LEU A 6 38.39 50.26 28.94
N LEU A 7 37.97 49.11 29.33
CA LEU A 7 38.13 47.88 28.47
C LEU A 7 37.02 47.87 27.42
N SER A 8 37.40 48.12 26.17
CA SER A 8 36.50 47.98 25.02
C SER A 8 36.48 46.51 24.60
N GLY A 9 35.39 45.79 24.92
CA GLY A 9 35.18 44.40 24.48
C GLY A 9 34.75 44.38 23.03
N PHE A 10 35.56 43.85 22.15
CA PHE A 10 35.18 43.53 20.79
C PHE A 10 34.31 42.26 20.81
N LEU A 11 33.01 42.41 20.55
CA LEU A 11 32.09 41.30 20.31
C LEU A 11 32.25 40.84 18.86
N THR A 12 32.99 39.77 18.64
CA THR A 12 33.15 39.16 17.31
C THR A 12 31.88 38.37 16.99
N ALA A 13 31.00 38.92 16.16
CA ALA A 13 29.86 38.23 15.63
C ALA A 13 30.36 37.17 14.62
N VAL A 14 30.28 35.89 14.98
CA VAL A 14 30.52 34.78 14.08
C VAL A 14 29.28 34.66 13.19
N LEU A 15 29.34 35.18 11.98
CA LEU A 15 28.35 34.91 10.96
C LEU A 15 28.51 33.43 10.55
N PHE A 16 27.59 32.56 10.98
CA PHE A 16 27.37 31.26 10.39
C PHE A 16 26.80 31.45 8.99
N THR A 17 27.63 31.46 7.97
CA THR A 17 27.18 31.30 6.59
C THR A 17 26.76 29.85 6.43
N ALA A 18 25.46 29.59 6.40
CA ALA A 18 24.94 28.30 6.01
C ALA A 18 25.45 28.03 4.57
N LEU A 19 26.29 27.01 4.43
CA LEU A 19 26.67 26.52 3.09
C LEU A 19 25.39 26.12 2.36
N PRO A 20 25.19 26.52 1.08
CA PRO A 20 24.03 26.06 0.32
C PRO A 20 24.06 24.54 0.29
N ALA A 21 22.96 23.91 0.69
CA ALA A 21 22.82 22.48 0.59
C ALA A 21 23.03 22.06 -0.87
N ALA A 22 23.90 21.09 -1.13
CA ALA A 22 24.23 20.67 -2.47
C ALA A 22 22.95 20.17 -3.18
N ALA A 23 22.62 20.80 -4.30
CA ALA A 23 21.53 20.37 -5.15
C ALA A 23 21.93 19.06 -5.89
N LYS A 24 20.95 18.20 -6.16
CA LYS A 24 21.12 16.94 -6.87
C LYS A 24 19.99 16.74 -7.87
N ASP A 25 20.36 16.38 -9.09
CA ASP A 25 19.38 15.97 -10.10
C ASP A 25 19.01 14.51 -9.89
N ILE A 26 17.71 14.26 -9.83
CA ILE A 26 17.11 12.95 -9.74
C ILE A 26 16.37 12.66 -11.04
N VAL A 27 16.70 11.53 -11.64
CA VAL A 27 15.97 10.99 -12.79
C VAL A 27 15.10 9.83 -12.27
N TRP A 28 13.79 9.97 -12.40
CA TRP A 28 12.83 8.94 -12.03
C TRP A 28 11.77 8.78 -13.11
N LYS A 29 11.68 7.59 -13.69
CA LYS A 29 10.84 7.32 -14.87
C LYS A 29 11.18 8.36 -15.98
N GLN A 30 10.23 9.17 -16.38
CA GLN A 30 10.41 10.20 -17.42
C GLN A 30 10.61 11.61 -16.84
N GLN A 31 10.86 11.74 -15.54
CA GLN A 31 11.00 13.01 -14.86
C GLN A 31 12.46 13.25 -14.45
N THR A 32 12.91 14.50 -14.62
CA THR A 32 14.14 14.98 -13.99
C THR A 32 13.76 16.12 -13.06
N ILE A 33 14.11 16.00 -11.80
CA ILE A 33 13.87 17.04 -10.79
C ILE A 33 15.16 17.34 -10.05
N THR A 34 15.37 18.61 -9.74
CA THR A 34 16.50 19.05 -8.91
C THR A 34 16.01 19.19 -7.47
N ILE A 35 16.62 18.48 -6.56
CA ILE A 35 16.27 18.48 -5.12
C ILE A 35 17.47 18.88 -4.26
N THR A 36 17.21 19.35 -3.07
CA THR A 36 18.21 19.49 -2.02
C THR A 36 18.63 18.10 -1.53
N LYS A 37 19.92 17.84 -1.40
CA LYS A 37 20.41 16.60 -0.81
C LYS A 37 20.04 16.55 0.68
N ASN A 38 19.48 15.43 1.14
CA ASN A 38 18.93 15.25 2.49
C ASN A 38 17.89 16.34 2.85
N PRO A 39 16.80 16.46 2.12
CA PRO A 39 15.75 17.42 2.44
C PRO A 39 15.21 17.17 3.84
N SER A 40 15.00 18.25 4.61
CA SER A 40 14.53 18.17 6.01
C SER A 40 13.01 18.30 6.13
N ARG A 41 12.40 19.03 5.18
CA ARG A 41 10.95 19.24 5.11
C ARG A 41 10.38 18.45 3.92
N ILE A 42 9.75 17.33 4.23
CA ILE A 42 9.24 16.40 3.22
C ILE A 42 7.74 16.25 3.44
N ALA A 43 6.95 16.43 2.38
CA ALA A 43 5.53 16.12 2.37
C ALA A 43 5.32 14.79 1.64
N VAL A 44 4.76 13.78 2.32
CA VAL A 44 4.56 12.45 1.76
C VAL A 44 3.06 12.12 1.74
N TYR A 45 2.54 11.85 0.55
CA TYR A 45 1.13 11.51 0.31
C TYR A 45 0.94 10.10 -0.28
N ASP A 46 1.97 9.27 -0.18
CA ASP A 46 1.95 7.86 -0.54
C ASP A 46 2.32 6.99 0.67
N PRO A 47 1.41 6.13 1.15
CA PRO A 47 1.69 5.25 2.28
C PRO A 47 2.86 4.29 2.07
N ALA A 48 3.07 3.82 0.83
CA ALA A 48 4.17 2.92 0.51
C ALA A 48 5.52 3.64 0.58
N ALA A 49 5.62 4.87 0.04
CA ALA A 49 6.82 5.69 0.15
C ALA A 49 7.09 6.11 1.59
N LEU A 50 6.05 6.40 2.38
CA LEU A 50 6.17 6.69 3.81
C LEU A 50 6.79 5.49 4.56
N ASP A 51 6.26 4.28 4.36
CA ASP A 51 6.81 3.05 4.95
C ASP A 51 8.29 2.84 4.55
N ILE A 52 8.67 3.13 3.30
CA ILE A 52 10.09 3.06 2.88
C ILE A 52 10.93 4.07 3.66
N LEU A 53 10.53 5.32 3.75
CA LEU A 53 11.28 6.37 4.46
C LEU A 53 11.44 6.05 5.94
N GLU A 54 10.36 5.66 6.61
CA GLU A 54 10.39 5.25 8.02
C GLU A 54 11.31 4.04 8.23
N SER A 55 11.23 3.06 7.35
CA SER A 55 12.09 1.88 7.39
C SER A 55 13.57 2.20 7.26
N LEU A 56 13.91 3.27 6.55
CA LEU A 56 15.27 3.78 6.39
C LEU A 56 15.70 4.71 7.53
N GLY A 57 14.83 4.97 8.51
CA GLY A 57 15.07 5.87 9.62
C GLY A 57 15.09 7.34 9.18
N VAL A 58 14.34 7.69 8.14
CA VAL A 58 14.09 9.07 7.72
C VAL A 58 12.86 9.58 8.42
N GLN A 59 13.01 10.64 9.20
CA GLN A 59 11.86 11.29 9.84
C GLN A 59 11.15 12.19 8.82
N THR A 60 9.87 11.94 8.65
CA THR A 60 9.01 12.76 7.81
C THR A 60 8.26 13.73 8.69
N ALA A 61 8.49 15.04 8.49
CA ALA A 61 7.80 16.05 9.31
C ALA A 61 6.35 16.24 8.86
N ALA A 62 5.57 16.66 9.77
CA ALA A 62 4.29 17.38 9.92
C ALA A 62 3.32 17.60 8.74
N TYR A 63 3.60 17.21 7.51
CA TYR A 63 2.64 17.37 6.39
C TYR A 63 1.70 16.18 6.19
N ASN A 64 1.84 15.13 7.01
CA ASN A 64 1.07 13.88 6.90
C ASN A 64 -0.27 13.96 7.65
N ASP A 65 -1.09 14.97 7.36
CA ASP A 65 -2.44 15.11 7.95
C ASP A 65 -3.41 14.07 7.36
N GLY A 66 -3.20 12.79 7.70
CA GLY A 66 -4.08 11.71 7.25
C GLY A 66 -4.12 11.46 5.74
N GLY A 67 -3.10 11.90 4.99
CA GLY A 67 -2.99 11.69 3.55
C GLY A 67 -3.80 12.66 2.68
N GLN A 68 -4.41 13.68 3.26
CA GLN A 68 -5.10 14.71 2.49
C GLN A 68 -4.11 15.75 1.98
N LEU A 69 -4.01 15.87 0.65
CA LEU A 69 -3.19 16.87 0.00
C LEU A 69 -3.92 18.21 -0.03
N ASP A 70 -3.41 19.20 0.74
CA ASP A 70 -3.90 20.57 0.74
C ASP A 70 -2.87 21.50 0.04
N PRO A 71 -3.13 21.93 -1.21
CA PRO A 71 -2.22 22.81 -1.92
C PRO A 71 -2.04 24.17 -1.28
N ALA A 72 -3.05 24.71 -0.57
CA ALA A 72 -2.96 26.02 0.08
C ALA A 72 -1.98 25.96 1.26
N LYS A 73 -2.03 24.90 2.06
CA LYS A 73 -1.08 24.63 3.15
C LYS A 73 0.34 24.46 2.62
N LEU A 74 0.51 23.68 1.54
CA LEU A 74 1.81 23.49 0.90
C LEU A 74 2.39 24.79 0.33
N ALA A 75 1.54 25.64 -0.26
CA ALA A 75 2.00 26.92 -0.80
C ALA A 75 2.36 27.93 0.29
N ALA A 76 1.69 27.88 1.45
CA ALA A 76 2.00 28.76 2.60
C ALA A 76 3.35 28.41 3.24
N GLU A 77 3.68 27.12 3.32
CA GLU A 77 4.94 26.61 3.87
C GLU A 77 5.53 25.55 2.92
N PRO A 78 6.22 25.95 1.83
CA PRO A 78 6.69 25.01 0.83
C PRO A 78 7.68 23.99 1.43
N PRO A 79 7.45 22.68 1.22
CA PRO A 79 8.43 21.66 1.58
C PRO A 79 9.63 21.69 0.61
N GLU A 80 10.70 20.98 0.96
CA GLU A 80 11.86 20.79 0.10
C GLU A 80 11.68 19.65 -0.89
N LEU A 81 10.74 18.74 -0.61
CA LEU A 81 10.36 17.63 -1.47
C LEU A 81 8.91 17.22 -1.20
N ILE A 82 8.15 16.99 -2.26
CA ILE A 82 6.82 16.39 -2.21
C ILE A 82 6.90 14.99 -2.84
N ILE A 83 6.30 14.00 -2.17
CA ILE A 83 6.20 12.64 -2.66
C ILE A 83 4.72 12.29 -2.80
N LEU A 84 4.31 12.00 -4.03
CA LEU A 84 2.98 11.54 -4.39
C LEU A 84 3.01 10.06 -4.73
N GLY A 85 1.83 9.43 -4.76
CA GLY A 85 1.64 8.08 -5.28
C GLY A 85 0.17 7.67 -5.21
N GLY A 86 -0.21 6.67 -6.01
CA GLY A 86 -1.56 6.14 -6.04
C GLY A 86 -2.62 7.21 -6.25
N ALA A 87 -3.49 7.41 -5.25
CA ALA A 87 -4.62 8.34 -5.34
C ALA A 87 -4.21 9.83 -5.53
N THR A 88 -2.97 10.19 -5.21
CA THR A 88 -2.49 11.58 -5.30
C THR A 88 -1.66 11.86 -6.56
N ALA A 89 -1.30 10.83 -7.35
CA ALA A 89 -0.47 10.96 -8.56
C ALA A 89 -1.01 11.99 -9.57
N GLY A 90 -2.33 12.09 -9.72
CA GLY A 90 -2.99 13.08 -10.59
C GLY A 90 -2.73 14.55 -10.22
N ARG A 91 -2.18 14.83 -9.05
CA ARG A 91 -1.87 16.18 -8.56
C ARG A 91 -0.41 16.61 -8.86
N LEU A 92 0.36 15.79 -9.59
CA LEU A 92 1.78 16.04 -9.89
C LEU A 92 2.04 17.45 -10.45
N LYS A 93 1.24 17.87 -11.43
CA LYS A 93 1.41 19.19 -12.06
C LYS A 93 1.19 20.35 -11.08
N ASP A 94 0.19 20.24 -10.22
CA ASP A 94 -0.17 21.28 -9.24
C ASP A 94 0.91 21.40 -8.16
N THR A 95 1.39 20.26 -7.67
CA THR A 95 2.40 20.22 -6.60
C THR A 95 3.79 20.59 -7.09
N ALA A 96 4.15 20.24 -8.33
CA ALA A 96 5.42 20.62 -8.95
C ALA A 96 5.56 22.15 -9.16
N ALA A 97 4.45 22.88 -9.19
CA ALA A 97 4.48 24.34 -9.19
C ALA A 97 4.82 24.95 -7.81
N ILE A 98 4.73 24.16 -6.75
CA ILE A 98 4.99 24.60 -5.36
C ILE A 98 6.41 24.21 -4.92
N ALA A 99 6.79 22.93 -5.14
CA ALA A 99 8.09 22.39 -4.73
C ALA A 99 8.48 21.19 -5.62
N PRO A 100 9.76 20.77 -5.62
CA PRO A 100 10.19 19.55 -6.28
C PRO A 100 9.30 18.37 -5.88
N THR A 101 8.71 17.68 -6.86
CA THR A 101 7.72 16.63 -6.63
C THR A 101 8.09 15.35 -7.36
N LEU A 102 8.07 14.22 -6.64
CA LEU A 102 8.22 12.86 -7.17
C LEU A 102 6.89 12.13 -7.14
N ASP A 103 6.51 11.50 -8.24
CA ASP A 103 5.45 10.49 -8.27
C ASP A 103 6.07 9.11 -8.09
N LEU A 104 5.86 8.51 -6.92
CA LEU A 104 6.33 7.18 -6.55
C LEU A 104 5.20 6.14 -6.55
N THR A 105 4.16 6.34 -7.36
CA THR A 105 3.10 5.34 -7.54
C THR A 105 3.72 3.97 -7.80
N PRO A 106 3.41 2.96 -6.96
CA PRO A 106 3.92 1.62 -7.13
C PRO A 106 3.48 1.00 -8.46
N ASP A 107 4.40 0.32 -9.11
CA ASP A 107 4.11 -0.55 -10.24
C ASP A 107 3.89 -1.98 -9.71
N THR A 108 2.64 -2.43 -9.75
CA THR A 108 2.25 -3.74 -9.23
C THR A 108 2.63 -4.88 -10.16
N ASP A 109 2.78 -4.62 -11.45
CA ASP A 109 3.16 -5.64 -12.45
C ASP A 109 4.63 -6.04 -12.29
N SER A 110 5.48 -5.08 -11.91
CA SER A 110 6.89 -5.32 -11.61
C SER A 110 7.24 -5.15 -10.13
N TYR A 111 6.34 -5.55 -9.24
CA TYR A 111 6.30 -5.23 -7.81
C TYR A 111 7.66 -5.20 -7.10
N LEU A 112 8.43 -6.31 -7.15
CA LEU A 112 9.69 -6.42 -6.41
C LEU A 112 10.81 -5.54 -7.02
N THR A 113 10.84 -5.42 -8.32
CA THR A 113 11.79 -4.56 -9.05
C THR A 113 11.49 -3.10 -8.78
N ASP A 114 10.22 -2.71 -8.83
CA ASP A 114 9.77 -1.35 -8.53
C ASP A 114 10.00 -0.99 -7.05
N LEU A 115 9.68 -1.91 -6.12
CA LEU A 115 9.99 -1.71 -4.70
C LEU A 115 11.48 -1.45 -4.48
N ALA A 116 12.35 -2.24 -5.10
CA ALA A 116 13.79 -2.06 -5.00
C ALA A 116 14.22 -0.70 -5.59
N ALA A 117 13.71 -0.34 -6.76
CA ALA A 117 14.04 0.91 -7.43
C ALA A 117 13.60 2.14 -6.60
N ARG A 118 12.35 2.17 -6.08
CA ARG A 118 11.85 3.23 -5.19
C ARG A 118 12.64 3.31 -3.89
N THR A 119 12.96 2.17 -3.30
CA THR A 119 13.76 2.10 -2.07
C THR A 119 15.16 2.67 -2.28
N MET A 120 15.84 2.26 -3.35
CA MET A 120 17.19 2.76 -3.65
C MET A 120 17.20 4.23 -4.05
N LEU A 121 16.19 4.72 -4.78
CA LEU A 121 16.02 6.12 -5.08
C LEU A 121 15.92 6.96 -3.79
N LEU A 122 15.01 6.60 -2.89
CA LEU A 122 14.85 7.29 -1.61
C LEU A 122 16.11 7.17 -0.74
N ALA A 123 16.72 6.00 -0.71
CA ALA A 123 17.99 5.81 0.01
C ALA A 123 19.13 6.70 -0.51
N ASP A 124 19.21 6.90 -1.82
CA ASP A 124 20.20 7.79 -2.44
C ASP A 124 19.95 9.27 -2.12
N ILE A 125 18.68 9.69 -2.08
CA ILE A 125 18.28 11.05 -1.67
C ILE A 125 18.72 11.32 -0.21
N PHE A 126 18.52 10.36 0.69
CA PHE A 126 18.73 10.52 2.13
C PHE A 126 20.04 9.89 2.66
N GLY A 127 20.93 9.41 1.78
CA GLY A 127 22.21 8.83 2.19
C GLY A 127 22.06 7.52 2.99
N LYS A 128 21.04 6.72 2.69
CA LYS A 128 20.67 5.48 3.41
C LYS A 128 20.93 4.20 2.63
N ASN A 129 21.76 4.22 1.59
CA ASN A 129 21.97 3.10 0.67
C ASN A 129 22.30 1.78 1.36
N LYS A 130 23.20 1.79 2.36
CA LYS A 130 23.57 0.57 3.10
C LYS A 130 22.38 -0.05 3.85
N ALA A 131 21.52 0.77 4.45
CA ALA A 131 20.34 0.30 5.15
C ALA A 131 19.31 -0.29 4.15
N ALA A 132 19.12 0.37 3.01
CA ALA A 132 18.24 -0.08 1.94
C ALA A 132 18.68 -1.46 1.40
N GLU A 133 19.96 -1.63 1.08
CA GLU A 133 20.51 -2.91 0.60
C GLU A 133 20.29 -4.04 1.60
N GLN A 134 20.52 -3.79 2.89
CA GLN A 134 20.32 -4.80 3.93
C GLN A 134 18.84 -5.22 4.04
N LYS A 135 17.92 -4.25 4.02
CA LYS A 135 16.48 -4.53 4.11
C LYS A 135 15.93 -5.20 2.85
N LEU A 136 16.35 -4.76 1.68
CA LEU A 136 15.98 -5.42 0.41
C LEU A 136 16.48 -6.87 0.36
N LYS A 137 17.70 -7.13 0.86
CA LYS A 137 18.20 -8.50 0.99
C LYS A 137 17.36 -9.34 1.94
N ALA A 138 16.90 -8.76 3.06
CA ALA A 138 16.00 -9.46 3.99
C ALA A 138 14.66 -9.81 3.34
N VAL A 139 14.05 -8.89 2.57
CA VAL A 139 12.84 -9.14 1.78
C VAL A 139 13.07 -10.28 0.78
N SER A 140 14.18 -10.24 0.03
CA SER A 140 14.54 -11.28 -0.93
C SER A 140 14.69 -12.66 -0.27
N ASN A 141 15.33 -12.73 0.90
CA ASN A 141 15.51 -13.98 1.64
C ASN A 141 14.15 -14.55 2.11
N LYS A 142 13.28 -13.71 2.67
CA LYS A 142 11.92 -14.15 3.08
C LYS A 142 11.12 -14.68 1.89
N ARG A 143 11.16 -13.97 0.75
CA ARG A 143 10.49 -14.43 -0.47
C ARG A 143 11.05 -15.78 -0.95
N ALA A 144 12.35 -15.99 -0.89
CA ALA A 144 12.96 -17.27 -1.28
C ALA A 144 12.47 -18.44 -0.39
N ILE A 145 12.37 -18.22 0.93
CA ILE A 145 11.81 -19.20 1.87
C ILE A 145 10.35 -19.50 1.50
N LEU A 146 9.54 -18.46 1.30
CA LEU A 146 8.12 -18.63 0.97
C LEU A 146 7.96 -19.39 -0.35
N LYS A 147 8.69 -18.99 -1.40
CA LYS A 147 8.64 -19.65 -2.70
C LYS A 147 8.96 -21.15 -2.61
N GLN A 148 9.91 -21.53 -1.77
CA GLN A 148 10.23 -22.95 -1.55
C GLN A 148 9.06 -23.71 -0.91
N ARG A 149 8.33 -23.09 0.02
CA ARG A 149 7.17 -23.70 0.71
C ARG A 149 5.94 -23.82 -0.17
N THR A 150 5.78 -22.90 -1.10
CA THR A 150 4.62 -22.80 -1.99
C THR A 150 4.86 -23.37 -3.39
N GLU A 151 6.03 -23.99 -3.60
CA GLU A 151 6.38 -24.60 -4.88
C GLU A 151 5.34 -25.61 -5.35
N GLY A 152 4.81 -25.39 -6.56
CA GLY A 152 3.78 -26.25 -7.17
C GLY A 152 2.38 -26.13 -6.54
N LYS A 153 2.19 -25.23 -5.57
CA LYS A 153 0.88 -25.03 -4.94
C LYS A 153 0.10 -23.89 -5.60
N THR A 154 -1.21 -23.99 -5.50
CA THR A 154 -2.16 -23.07 -6.11
C THR A 154 -2.94 -22.26 -5.08
N ALA A 155 -3.39 -21.07 -5.47
CA ALA A 155 -4.29 -20.25 -4.68
C ALA A 155 -5.34 -19.53 -5.52
N VAL A 156 -6.44 -19.19 -4.88
CA VAL A 156 -7.40 -18.20 -5.36
C VAL A 156 -7.40 -17.04 -4.39
N PHE A 157 -7.26 -15.82 -4.89
CA PHE A 157 -7.38 -14.63 -4.08
C PHE A 157 -8.76 -14.00 -4.25
N LEU A 158 -9.43 -13.72 -3.13
CA LEU A 158 -10.77 -13.14 -3.05
C LEU A 158 -10.71 -11.80 -2.31
N LEU A 159 -11.13 -10.73 -2.98
CA LEU A 159 -11.39 -9.45 -2.34
C LEU A 159 -12.86 -9.43 -1.89
N MET A 160 -13.11 -9.13 -0.61
CA MET A 160 -14.47 -8.92 -0.10
C MET A 160 -14.89 -7.47 -0.32
N GLU A 161 -15.87 -7.26 -1.15
CA GLU A 161 -16.40 -5.93 -1.43
C GLU A 161 -17.90 -6.00 -1.72
N ASN A 162 -18.65 -4.99 -1.27
CA ASN A 162 -20.08 -4.87 -1.50
C ASN A 162 -20.91 -6.12 -1.10
N GLY A 163 -20.47 -6.84 -0.06
CA GLY A 163 -21.15 -8.06 0.41
C GLY A 163 -20.96 -9.26 -0.49
N GLY A 164 -19.92 -9.26 -1.34
CA GLY A 164 -19.56 -10.35 -2.23
C GLY A 164 -18.06 -10.63 -2.25
N PHE A 165 -17.64 -11.54 -3.12
CA PHE A 165 -16.25 -11.94 -3.33
C PHE A 165 -15.85 -11.68 -4.77
N ILE A 166 -14.83 -10.88 -4.97
CA ILE A 166 -14.26 -10.55 -6.27
C ILE A 166 -12.95 -11.32 -6.40
N PRO A 167 -12.87 -12.34 -7.29
CA PRO A 167 -11.63 -13.03 -7.58
C PRO A 167 -10.58 -12.04 -8.11
N GLN A 168 -9.35 -12.20 -7.71
CA GLN A 168 -8.21 -11.41 -8.20
C GLN A 168 -7.29 -12.31 -9.01
N SER A 169 -6.97 -11.91 -10.22
CA SER A 169 -5.96 -12.52 -11.08
C SER A 169 -4.59 -11.88 -10.87
N GLU A 170 -3.58 -12.38 -11.57
CA GLU A 170 -2.23 -11.79 -11.57
C GLU A 170 -2.20 -10.38 -12.17
N ASP A 171 -3.14 -10.06 -13.08
CA ASP A 171 -3.24 -8.76 -13.78
C ASP A 171 -4.10 -7.72 -13.00
N ASP A 172 -4.69 -8.13 -11.87
CA ASP A 172 -5.55 -7.26 -11.08
C ASP A 172 -4.76 -6.44 -10.05
N ARG A 173 -5.43 -5.48 -9.42
CA ARG A 173 -4.84 -4.57 -8.41
C ARG A 173 -4.01 -5.30 -7.35
N PHE A 174 -4.43 -6.49 -6.94
CA PHE A 174 -3.76 -7.30 -5.91
C PHE A 174 -2.99 -8.48 -6.48
N GLY A 175 -2.76 -8.52 -7.80
CA GLY A 175 -2.01 -9.59 -8.49
C GLY A 175 -0.59 -9.80 -7.95
N PHE A 176 0.00 -8.76 -7.35
CA PHE A 176 1.29 -8.89 -6.66
C PHE A 176 1.29 -9.92 -5.50
N PHE A 177 0.11 -10.36 -5.04
CA PHE A 177 -0.02 -11.49 -4.11
C PHE A 177 0.65 -12.74 -4.69
N TYR A 178 0.39 -13.07 -5.95
CA TYR A 178 0.98 -14.22 -6.64
C TYR A 178 2.49 -14.05 -6.82
N THR A 179 2.94 -12.84 -7.15
CA THR A 179 4.36 -12.50 -7.22
C THR A 179 5.09 -12.70 -5.89
N LEU A 180 4.47 -12.28 -4.78
CA LEU A 180 5.06 -12.41 -3.43
C LEU A 180 5.00 -13.84 -2.93
N SER A 181 3.85 -14.48 -3.02
CA SER A 181 3.61 -15.81 -2.46
C SER A 181 4.31 -16.92 -3.23
N GLY A 182 4.50 -16.76 -4.54
CA GLY A 182 4.94 -17.83 -5.43
C GLY A 182 3.88 -18.91 -5.68
N LEU A 183 2.64 -18.64 -5.26
CA LEU A 183 1.47 -19.47 -5.59
C LEU A 183 1.02 -19.17 -7.01
N TYR A 184 0.32 -20.11 -7.62
CA TYR A 184 -0.24 -19.99 -8.97
C TYR A 184 -1.76 -20.05 -8.92
N THR A 185 -2.42 -19.34 -9.82
CA THR A 185 -3.84 -19.55 -10.04
C THR A 185 -4.05 -20.95 -10.67
N PRO A 186 -5.03 -21.75 -10.21
CA PRO A 186 -5.34 -23.01 -10.87
C PRO A 186 -5.77 -22.78 -12.33
N ASP A 187 -5.26 -23.55 -13.28
CA ASP A 187 -5.50 -23.39 -14.73
C ASP A 187 -6.99 -23.38 -15.13
N ASN A 188 -7.83 -24.06 -14.34
CA ASN A 188 -9.27 -24.17 -14.58
C ASN A 188 -10.11 -23.25 -13.67
N ALA A 189 -9.50 -22.32 -12.96
CA ALA A 189 -10.22 -21.36 -12.13
C ALA A 189 -10.91 -20.29 -12.98
N ASP A 190 -12.19 -20.08 -12.74
CA ASP A 190 -12.96 -19.01 -13.37
C ASP A 190 -12.80 -17.72 -12.55
N LEU A 191 -11.83 -16.89 -12.93
CA LEU A 191 -11.55 -15.60 -12.29
C LEU A 191 -12.34 -14.43 -12.89
N THR A 192 -13.40 -14.72 -13.67
CA THR A 192 -14.21 -13.67 -14.27
C THR A 192 -14.76 -12.73 -13.20
N HIS A 193 -14.47 -11.46 -13.36
CA HIS A 193 -15.02 -10.41 -12.49
C HIS A 193 -16.49 -10.18 -12.81
N HIS A 194 -17.32 -10.33 -11.80
CA HIS A 194 -18.72 -9.95 -11.86
C HIS A 194 -18.93 -8.69 -11.02
N SER A 195 -18.36 -7.55 -11.49
CA SER A 195 -18.51 -6.24 -10.84
C SER A 195 -19.95 -5.69 -10.92
N GLU A 196 -20.82 -6.37 -11.63
CA GLU A 196 -22.17 -5.94 -11.99
C GLU A 196 -23.25 -6.30 -10.97
N ASP A 197 -22.87 -6.90 -9.81
CA ASP A 197 -23.82 -7.26 -8.76
C ASP A 197 -23.68 -6.37 -7.51
N PRO A 198 -23.89 -5.04 -7.62
CA PRO A 198 -23.91 -4.22 -6.42
C PRO A 198 -25.07 -4.67 -5.52
N PRO A 199 -24.94 -4.55 -4.19
CA PRO A 199 -26.05 -4.80 -3.32
C PRO A 199 -27.23 -3.92 -3.73
N PRO A 200 -28.48 -4.41 -3.61
CA PRO A 200 -29.65 -3.63 -3.97
C PRO A 200 -29.64 -2.30 -3.20
N ALA A 201 -30.09 -1.25 -3.88
CA ALA A 201 -30.17 0.07 -3.28
C ALA A 201 -30.95 0.02 -1.94
N PRO A 202 -30.51 0.77 -0.92
CA PRO A 202 -31.18 0.78 0.35
C PRO A 202 -32.64 1.21 0.17
N LEU A 203 -33.56 0.47 0.81
CA LEU A 203 -34.97 0.77 0.74
C LEU A 203 -35.27 2.15 1.39
N PRO A 204 -36.22 2.92 0.85
CA PRO A 204 -36.69 4.12 1.52
C PRO A 204 -37.24 3.81 2.91
N GLU A 205 -37.09 4.75 3.84
CA GLU A 205 -37.50 4.59 5.26
C GLU A 205 -38.96 4.11 5.42
N LYS A 206 -39.84 4.52 4.51
CA LYS A 206 -41.27 4.14 4.48
C LYS A 206 -41.58 3.13 3.37
N ALA A 207 -40.68 2.19 3.09
CA ALA A 207 -40.94 1.17 2.08
C ALA A 207 -42.14 0.29 2.44
N SER A 208 -43.00 0.05 1.44
CA SER A 208 -44.16 -0.84 1.55
C SER A 208 -43.73 -2.28 1.75
N SER A 209 -44.62 -3.12 2.31
CA SER A 209 -44.38 -4.55 2.48
C SER A 209 -44.04 -5.26 1.17
N ARG A 210 -44.64 -4.81 0.05
CA ARG A 210 -44.33 -5.33 -1.29
C ARG A 210 -42.90 -5.00 -1.72
N GLN A 211 -42.45 -3.76 -1.48
CA GLN A 211 -41.08 -3.34 -1.79
C GLN A 211 -40.04 -4.09 -0.94
N LYS A 212 -40.33 -4.26 0.36
CA LYS A 212 -39.48 -5.05 1.27
C LYS A 212 -39.36 -6.52 0.83
N LYS A 213 -40.49 -7.12 0.41
CA LYS A 213 -40.49 -8.49 -0.12
C LYS A 213 -39.69 -8.60 -1.41
N ALA A 214 -39.92 -7.71 -2.38
CA ALA A 214 -39.20 -7.72 -3.65
C ALA A 214 -37.68 -7.51 -3.46
N ALA A 215 -37.25 -6.60 -2.57
CA ALA A 215 -35.84 -6.40 -2.27
C ALA A 215 -35.20 -7.62 -1.62
N ARG A 216 -35.92 -8.30 -0.72
CA ARG A 216 -35.44 -9.55 -0.12
C ARG A 216 -35.29 -10.66 -1.15
N GLU A 217 -36.25 -10.86 -2.04
CA GLU A 217 -36.19 -11.86 -3.10
C GLU A 217 -35.04 -11.55 -4.08
N ALA A 218 -34.83 -10.27 -4.42
CA ALA A 218 -33.70 -9.84 -5.26
C ALA A 218 -32.35 -10.13 -4.59
N GLU A 219 -32.23 -9.86 -3.28
CA GLU A 219 -31.00 -10.14 -2.53
C GLU A 219 -30.74 -11.65 -2.38
N GLU A 220 -31.76 -12.44 -2.08
CA GLU A 220 -31.65 -13.89 -2.01
C GLU A 220 -31.17 -14.48 -3.36
N LYS A 221 -31.70 -13.97 -4.49
CA LYS A 221 -31.26 -14.35 -5.82
C LYS A 221 -29.82 -13.98 -6.09
N ARG A 222 -29.43 -12.73 -5.78
CA ARG A 222 -28.04 -12.23 -5.94
C ARG A 222 -27.04 -13.09 -5.17
N LEU A 223 -27.33 -13.38 -3.89
CA LEU A 223 -26.50 -14.23 -3.05
C LEU A 223 -26.40 -15.66 -3.57
N ALA A 224 -27.51 -16.23 -4.08
CA ALA A 224 -27.50 -17.56 -4.67
C ALA A 224 -26.60 -17.62 -5.93
N GLU A 225 -26.67 -16.59 -6.79
CA GLU A 225 -25.82 -16.49 -7.97
C GLU A 225 -24.33 -16.32 -7.61
N GLN A 226 -24.02 -15.48 -6.60
CA GLN A 226 -22.65 -15.34 -6.09
C GLN A 226 -22.13 -16.67 -5.53
N ASN A 227 -22.92 -17.37 -4.73
CA ASN A 227 -22.54 -18.66 -4.17
C ASN A 227 -22.27 -19.70 -5.28
N ALA A 228 -23.09 -19.73 -6.32
CA ALA A 228 -22.89 -20.65 -7.46
C ALA A 228 -21.58 -20.33 -8.22
N ARG A 229 -21.28 -19.05 -8.44
CA ARG A 229 -19.99 -18.64 -9.03
C ARG A 229 -18.81 -19.05 -8.16
N LEU A 230 -18.91 -18.83 -6.85
CA LEU A 230 -17.86 -19.19 -5.90
C LEU A 230 -17.67 -20.70 -5.82
N GLU A 231 -18.73 -21.50 -5.86
CA GLU A 231 -18.64 -22.97 -5.97
C GLU A 231 -17.93 -23.41 -7.25
N LYS A 232 -18.26 -22.80 -8.39
CA LYS A 232 -17.59 -23.06 -9.66
C LYS A 232 -16.11 -22.73 -9.61
N LEU A 233 -15.73 -21.57 -9.04
CA LEU A 233 -14.35 -21.16 -8.85
C LEU A 233 -13.59 -22.16 -7.98
N LEU A 234 -14.16 -22.56 -6.85
CA LEU A 234 -13.53 -23.47 -5.89
C LEU A 234 -13.55 -24.96 -6.36
N ALA A 235 -14.31 -25.29 -7.41
CA ALA A 235 -14.22 -26.59 -8.05
C ALA A 235 -12.83 -26.84 -8.67
N ALA A 236 -12.04 -25.80 -8.92
CA ALA A 236 -10.63 -25.86 -9.29
C ALA A 236 -9.73 -26.44 -8.19
N ARG A 237 -10.23 -26.58 -6.97
CA ARG A 237 -9.53 -27.15 -5.78
C ARG A 237 -8.17 -26.48 -5.49
N PRO A 238 -8.14 -25.17 -5.27
CA PRO A 238 -6.90 -24.51 -4.88
C PRO A 238 -6.38 -25.06 -3.55
N ASP A 239 -5.04 -25.07 -3.37
CA ASP A 239 -4.43 -25.44 -2.09
C ASP A 239 -4.73 -24.40 -1.01
N TYR A 240 -4.83 -23.12 -1.41
CA TYR A 240 -5.13 -22.00 -0.51
C TYR A 240 -6.21 -21.08 -1.07
N ILE A 241 -6.96 -20.47 -0.18
CA ILE A 241 -7.89 -19.37 -0.48
C ILE A 241 -7.43 -18.15 0.30
N ALA A 242 -6.85 -17.16 -0.36
CA ALA A 242 -6.49 -15.91 0.26
C ALA A 242 -7.71 -14.97 0.26
N VAL A 243 -8.02 -14.36 1.39
CA VAL A 243 -9.15 -13.44 1.53
C VAL A 243 -8.68 -12.12 2.11
N LEU A 244 -8.98 -11.04 1.42
CA LEU A 244 -8.78 -9.67 1.88
C LEU A 244 -10.14 -9.01 2.11
N ASN A 245 -10.41 -8.58 3.34
CA ASN A 245 -11.60 -7.82 3.70
C ASN A 245 -11.19 -6.40 4.11
N PRO A 246 -11.41 -5.37 3.24
CA PRO A 246 -11.04 -3.99 3.57
C PRO A 246 -11.87 -3.36 4.69
N HIS A 247 -13.00 -3.96 5.05
CA HIS A 247 -14.01 -3.39 5.93
C HIS A 247 -14.06 -4.00 7.33
N ALA A 248 -13.32 -5.09 7.56
CA ALA A 248 -13.30 -5.78 8.85
C ALA A 248 -11.90 -6.29 9.22
N ASP A 249 -11.68 -6.53 10.50
CA ASP A 249 -10.46 -7.18 10.97
C ASP A 249 -10.48 -8.70 10.67
N ALA A 250 -9.34 -9.35 10.87
CA ALA A 250 -9.20 -10.78 10.61
C ALA A 250 -10.15 -11.65 11.46
N SER A 251 -10.48 -11.25 12.70
CA SER A 251 -11.38 -12.00 13.59
C SER A 251 -12.81 -11.95 13.08
N ALA A 252 -13.31 -10.75 12.76
CA ALA A 252 -14.64 -10.55 12.20
C ALA A 252 -14.77 -11.25 10.84
N THR A 253 -13.77 -11.10 9.96
CA THR A 253 -13.72 -11.77 8.67
C THR A 253 -13.77 -13.30 8.82
N ARG A 254 -12.98 -13.87 9.74
CA ARG A 254 -13.00 -15.31 10.01
C ARG A 254 -14.40 -15.79 10.46
N ALA A 255 -15.04 -15.07 11.36
CA ALA A 255 -16.37 -15.40 11.84
C ALA A 255 -17.44 -15.34 10.73
N GLU A 256 -17.28 -14.40 9.79
CA GLU A 256 -18.15 -14.30 8.61
C GLU A 256 -17.93 -15.47 7.64
N LEU A 257 -16.68 -15.77 7.31
CA LEU A 257 -16.33 -16.88 6.41
C LEU A 257 -16.76 -18.23 6.96
N GLN A 258 -16.65 -18.48 8.27
CA GLN A 258 -17.11 -19.73 8.89
C GLN A 258 -18.61 -19.95 8.73
N LYS A 259 -19.40 -18.88 8.70
CA LYS A 259 -20.86 -18.95 8.50
C LYS A 259 -21.26 -18.99 7.02
N HIS A 260 -20.31 -18.66 6.12
CA HIS A 260 -20.59 -18.60 4.69
C HIS A 260 -20.88 -20.01 4.14
N PRO A 261 -21.98 -20.21 3.39
CA PRO A 261 -22.43 -21.55 2.96
C PRO A 261 -21.42 -22.27 2.07
N VAL A 262 -20.61 -21.56 1.33
CA VAL A 262 -19.56 -22.12 0.46
C VAL A 262 -18.20 -22.11 1.17
N LEU A 263 -17.70 -20.95 1.59
CA LEU A 263 -16.33 -20.80 2.14
C LEU A 263 -16.15 -21.43 3.52
N GLY A 264 -17.20 -21.58 4.32
CA GLY A 264 -17.12 -22.27 5.61
C GLY A 264 -16.55 -23.68 5.53
N ARG A 265 -16.71 -24.34 4.39
CA ARG A 265 -16.16 -25.68 4.10
C ARG A 265 -14.66 -25.69 3.87
N TYR A 266 -14.06 -24.53 3.56
CA TYR A 266 -12.65 -24.35 3.22
C TYR A 266 -11.86 -23.57 4.30
N SER A 267 -12.37 -23.50 5.50
CA SER A 267 -11.79 -22.66 6.58
C SER A 267 -10.33 -23.04 6.92
N ALA A 268 -9.96 -24.31 6.78
CA ALA A 268 -8.60 -24.80 7.04
C ALA A 268 -7.56 -24.35 5.99
N GLN A 269 -8.00 -23.99 4.81
CA GLN A 269 -7.15 -23.56 3.67
C GLN A 269 -7.19 -22.06 3.47
N THR A 270 -7.90 -21.31 4.33
CA THR A 270 -8.12 -19.89 4.16
C THR A 270 -7.03 -19.07 4.86
N ILE A 271 -6.34 -18.27 4.06
CA ILE A 271 -5.37 -17.25 4.49
C ILE A 271 -6.12 -15.91 4.58
N LEU A 272 -6.21 -15.34 5.77
CA LEU A 272 -6.78 -14.01 5.96
C LEU A 272 -5.66 -12.99 5.86
N LEU A 273 -5.78 -12.07 4.91
CA LEU A 273 -4.78 -11.03 4.65
C LEU A 273 -5.05 -9.78 5.48
N ASP A 274 -4.01 -9.23 6.09
CA ASP A 274 -4.09 -8.02 6.91
C ASP A 274 -4.44 -6.79 6.06
N THR A 275 -5.55 -6.15 6.36
CA THR A 275 -6.06 -4.98 5.61
C THR A 275 -5.08 -3.81 5.64
N GLY A 276 -4.38 -3.59 6.75
CA GLY A 276 -3.38 -2.52 6.87
C GLY A 276 -2.25 -2.70 5.86
N SER A 277 -1.72 -3.91 5.83
CA SER A 277 -0.58 -4.27 4.97
C SER A 277 -0.97 -4.35 3.49
N TRP A 278 -2.02 -5.10 3.16
CA TRP A 278 -2.36 -5.41 1.77
C TRP A 278 -3.15 -4.33 1.06
N TYR A 279 -4.08 -3.66 1.77
CA TYR A 279 -4.99 -2.69 1.16
C TYR A 279 -4.53 -1.24 1.30
N ARG A 280 -4.03 -0.86 2.50
CA ARG A 280 -3.71 0.54 2.82
C ARG A 280 -2.28 0.92 2.48
N ILE A 281 -1.29 0.11 2.84
CA ILE A 281 0.13 0.43 2.63
C ILE A 281 0.64 -0.14 1.31
N GLY A 282 0.36 -1.43 1.04
CA GLY A 282 0.79 -2.09 -0.19
C GLY A 282 2.33 -2.17 -0.29
N ALA A 283 2.89 -1.63 -1.35
CA ALA A 283 4.29 -1.82 -1.77
C ALA A 283 5.33 -0.98 -0.98
N GLY A 284 5.22 -0.92 0.36
CA GLY A 284 6.26 -0.40 1.26
C GLY A 284 7.34 -1.44 1.56
N LEU A 285 8.49 -1.02 2.09
CA LEU A 285 9.64 -1.90 2.31
C LEU A 285 9.48 -2.81 3.54
N ASP A 286 9.25 -2.23 4.72
CA ASP A 286 8.97 -3.01 5.93
C ASP A 286 7.60 -3.68 5.84
N ASN A 287 6.66 -3.04 5.14
CA ASN A 287 5.35 -3.62 4.89
C ASN A 287 5.43 -4.88 4.03
N THR A 288 6.22 -4.88 2.97
CA THR A 288 6.46 -6.10 2.16
C THR A 288 7.06 -7.22 3.00
N ALA A 289 7.99 -6.90 3.89
CA ALA A 289 8.55 -7.89 4.81
C ALA A 289 7.48 -8.47 5.76
N ARG A 290 6.53 -7.63 6.24
CA ARG A 290 5.38 -8.08 7.07
C ARG A 290 4.43 -8.99 6.30
N MET A 291 4.08 -8.63 5.06
CA MET A 291 3.25 -9.46 4.18
C MET A 291 3.89 -10.84 3.93
N LEU A 292 5.20 -10.88 3.67
CA LEU A 292 5.91 -12.14 3.51
C LEU A 292 5.91 -12.97 4.80
N ASP A 293 6.10 -12.35 5.98
CA ASP A 293 6.02 -13.07 7.27
C ASP A 293 4.61 -13.62 7.53
N GLU A 294 3.58 -12.90 7.13
CA GLU A 294 2.20 -13.35 7.22
C GLU A 294 1.97 -14.60 6.36
N LEU A 295 2.37 -14.55 5.10
CA LEU A 295 2.24 -15.68 4.18
C LEU A 295 3.11 -16.90 4.62
N ILE A 296 4.31 -16.65 5.12
CA ILE A 296 5.18 -17.72 5.66
C ILE A 296 4.49 -18.44 6.82
N ARG A 297 3.87 -17.71 7.76
CA ARG A 297 3.12 -18.32 8.87
C ARG A 297 1.86 -19.04 8.43
N ALA A 298 1.21 -18.56 7.38
CA ALA A 298 -0.04 -19.14 6.89
C ALA A 298 0.18 -20.40 6.02
N THR A 299 1.41 -20.63 5.55
CA THR A 299 1.78 -21.76 4.69
C THR A 299 2.66 -22.79 5.40
N ASP A 300 2.86 -22.62 6.71
CA ASP A 300 3.48 -23.62 7.59
C ASP A 300 2.48 -24.78 7.81
#